data_015e0112c52027b9306670b98a3f4026
#
_entry.id   015e0112c52027b9306670b98a3f4026
#
_cell.length_a   1.000
_cell.length_b   1.000
_cell.length_c   1.000
_cell.angle_alpha   90.00
_cell.angle_beta   90.00
_cell.angle_gamma   90.00
#
_symmetry.space_group_name_H-M   'P 1'
#
loop_
_entity.id
_entity.type
_entity.pdbx_description
1 polymer ?
#
loop_
_entity_poly.entity_id
_entity_poly.type
_entity_poly.pdbx_seq_one_letter_code
_entity_poly.pdbx_strand_id
1 'polypeptide(L)'
;MAAPKITWQVKDDGYTEEFIPTRNYTEEGSFTSGEYIQKKIRVWNNYNGSSDVSDAINCNLVLAFKNFEDNFLLHLINVKIDNDDWVYPNIDTDRGVIEMRDLSGLANNGSLANAENYCDIEFRIGPLPANIKCELKSLYFYLEYGRQQ
;
A
#
# COMPACT_ATOMS: atom_id res chain seq x y z
N MET A 1 -17.46 17.47 9.47
CA MET A 1 -16.55 16.47 10.00
C MET A 1 -15.20 16.61 9.30
N ALA A 2 -14.10 16.41 10.02
CA ALA A 2 -12.77 16.51 9.45
C ALA A 2 -12.53 15.45 8.36
N ALA A 3 -11.64 15.74 7.42
CA ALA A 3 -11.28 14.80 6.36
C ALA A 3 -10.58 13.55 6.92
N PRO A 4 -10.62 12.44 6.18
CA PRO A 4 -9.87 11.25 6.58
C PRO A 4 -8.39 11.56 6.82
N LYS A 5 -7.79 10.86 7.78
CA LYS A 5 -6.37 10.99 8.10
C LYS A 5 -5.69 9.66 7.81
N ILE A 6 -4.97 9.61 6.70
CA ILE A 6 -4.35 8.38 6.24
C ILE A 6 -2.93 8.27 6.79
N THR A 7 -2.65 7.16 7.46
CA THR A 7 -1.33 6.86 8.04
C THR A 7 -0.87 5.50 7.54
N TRP A 8 0.39 5.41 7.17
CA TRP A 8 1.01 4.18 6.68
C TRP A 8 2.02 3.65 7.69
N GLN A 9 2.03 2.34 7.88
CA GLN A 9 2.95 1.64 8.78
C GLN A 9 3.58 0.45 8.08
N VAL A 10 4.83 0.18 8.41
CA VAL A 10 5.59 -0.95 7.88
C VAL A 10 5.63 -2.08 8.90
N LYS A 11 5.50 -3.30 8.44
CA LYS A 11 5.44 -4.47 9.32
C LYS A 11 6.78 -4.84 9.94
N ASP A 12 7.89 -4.51 9.31
CA ASP A 12 9.20 -4.95 9.79
C ASP A 12 9.42 -4.61 11.27
N ASP A 13 8.77 -3.53 11.74
CA ASP A 13 8.78 -3.12 13.14
C ASP A 13 7.48 -3.40 13.88
N GLY A 14 6.72 -4.42 13.46
CA GLY A 14 5.45 -4.73 14.09
C GLY A 14 4.36 -3.72 13.81
N TYR A 15 4.45 -3.02 12.68
CA TYR A 15 3.53 -1.95 12.28
C TYR A 15 3.58 -0.71 13.18
N THR A 16 4.72 -0.47 13.81
CA THR A 16 4.87 0.68 14.71
C THR A 16 5.52 1.89 14.05
N GLU A 17 6.23 1.69 12.95
CA GLU A 17 6.94 2.76 12.27
C GLU A 17 6.07 3.37 11.16
N GLU A 18 5.91 4.71 11.19
CA GLU A 18 5.21 5.43 10.14
C GLU A 18 6.17 5.75 9.00
N PHE A 19 5.65 5.73 7.76
CA PHE A 19 6.43 6.14 6.60
C PHE A 19 5.52 6.89 5.61
N ILE A 20 6.15 7.58 4.66
CA ILE A 20 5.42 8.34 3.63
C ILE A 20 5.64 7.68 2.29
N PRO A 21 4.70 6.89 1.79
CA PRO A 21 4.90 6.08 0.60
C PRO A 21 5.11 6.88 -0.68
N THR A 22 4.62 8.12 -0.72
CA THR A 22 4.78 8.98 -1.90
C THR A 22 6.17 9.61 -2.01
N ARG A 23 7.05 9.41 -1.02
CA ARG A 23 8.41 9.92 -1.00
C ARG A 23 9.46 8.86 -1.37
N ASN A 24 9.14 7.89 -2.17
CA ASN A 24 9.98 6.73 -2.44
C ASN A 24 10.10 5.84 -1.21
N TYR A 25 9.15 4.96 -1.06
CA TYR A 25 9.37 3.84 -0.19
C TYR A 25 10.47 2.99 -0.84
N THR A 26 11.69 3.23 -0.42
CA THR A 26 12.83 2.47 -0.92
C THR A 26 13.01 1.23 -0.09
N GLU A 27 12.76 0.10 -0.69
CA GLU A 27 13.47 -1.07 -0.28
C GLU A 27 14.83 -1.00 -0.93
N GLU A 28 15.84 -0.85 -0.14
CA GLU A 28 17.19 -0.99 -0.61
C GLU A 28 17.41 -2.46 -0.92
N GLY A 29 17.43 -2.80 -2.16
CA GLY A 29 17.69 -4.16 -2.56
C GLY A 29 17.72 -4.25 -4.05
N SER A 30 18.74 -4.88 -4.56
CA SER A 30 18.73 -5.40 -5.90
C SER A 30 18.24 -6.84 -5.82
N PHE A 31 17.38 -7.23 -6.74
CA PHE A 31 16.97 -8.62 -6.87
C PHE A 31 17.15 -9.09 -8.29
N THR A 32 17.40 -10.37 -8.44
CA THR A 32 17.76 -11.00 -9.72
C THR A 32 16.65 -11.94 -10.17
N SER A 33 16.82 -12.53 -11.35
CA SER A 33 15.82 -13.44 -11.91
C SER A 33 15.48 -14.57 -10.94
N GLY A 34 14.19 -14.89 -10.86
CA GLY A 34 13.66 -15.93 -9.99
C GLY A 34 13.37 -15.48 -8.56
N GLU A 35 13.81 -14.30 -8.18
CA GLU A 35 13.59 -13.77 -6.84
C GLU A 35 12.34 -12.92 -6.77
N TYR A 36 11.78 -12.81 -5.55
CA TYR A 36 10.68 -11.91 -5.23
C TYR A 36 11.12 -10.91 -4.19
N ILE A 37 10.58 -9.70 -4.27
CA ILE A 37 10.58 -8.76 -3.15
C ILE A 37 9.19 -8.82 -2.53
N GLN A 38 9.11 -9.00 -1.21
CA GLN A 38 7.85 -9.01 -0.47
C GLN A 38 7.88 -8.00 0.64
N LYS A 39 6.77 -7.28 0.81
CA LYS A 39 6.59 -6.32 1.88
C LYS A 39 5.18 -6.39 2.44
N LYS A 40 5.07 -6.14 3.73
CA LYS A 40 3.79 -6.00 4.42
C LYS A 40 3.69 -4.59 4.98
N ILE A 41 2.55 -3.95 4.70
CA ILE A 41 2.26 -2.60 5.16
C ILE A 41 0.85 -2.57 5.71
N ARG A 42 0.54 -1.52 6.44
CA ARG A 42 -0.79 -1.27 6.97
C ARG A 42 -1.16 0.17 6.72
N VAL A 43 -2.38 0.40 6.26
CA VAL A 43 -2.92 1.74 6.09
C VAL A 43 -4.06 1.95 7.09
N TRP A 44 -4.03 3.09 7.77
CA TRP A 44 -5.03 3.49 8.75
C TRP A 44 -5.78 4.72 8.29
N ASN A 45 -7.03 4.81 8.66
CA ASN A 45 -7.74 6.08 8.73
C ASN A 45 -7.91 6.42 10.22
N ASN A 46 -7.51 7.64 10.59
CA ASN A 46 -7.63 8.17 11.96
C ASN A 46 -6.88 7.35 13.03
N TYR A 47 -5.67 6.88 12.71
CA TYR A 47 -4.85 6.10 13.63
C TYR A 47 -4.71 6.82 14.98
N ASN A 48 -5.14 6.16 16.06
CA ASN A 48 -5.03 6.67 17.42
C ASN A 48 -5.67 8.05 17.60
N GLY A 49 -6.70 8.35 16.80
CA GLY A 49 -7.38 9.64 16.84
C GLY A 49 -8.34 9.77 18.01
N SER A 50 -8.31 10.92 18.71
CA SER A 50 -9.16 11.17 19.87
C SER A 50 -10.57 11.61 19.52
N SER A 51 -10.82 11.96 18.27
CA SER A 51 -12.15 12.34 17.77
C SER A 51 -12.38 11.77 16.38
N ASP A 52 -13.64 11.62 16.00
CA ASP A 52 -14.01 11.04 14.72
C ASP A 52 -13.61 11.95 13.55
N VAL A 53 -13.24 11.32 12.45
CA VAL A 53 -13.08 11.97 11.15
C VAL A 53 -13.99 11.25 10.13
N SER A 54 -14.09 11.78 8.92
CA SER A 54 -14.88 11.13 7.87
C SER A 54 -14.29 9.78 7.52
N ASP A 55 -15.17 8.84 7.15
CA ASP A 55 -14.72 7.58 6.58
C ASP A 55 -14.04 7.83 5.23
N ALA A 56 -13.03 7.04 4.93
CA ALA A 56 -12.47 6.96 3.59
C ALA A 56 -13.26 5.91 2.82
N ILE A 57 -13.94 6.32 1.76
CA ILE A 57 -14.85 5.46 1.00
C ILE A 57 -14.36 5.28 -0.43
N ASN A 58 -14.79 4.20 -1.07
CA ASN A 58 -14.38 3.87 -2.44
C ASN A 58 -12.86 3.86 -2.58
N CYS A 59 -12.19 3.22 -1.63
CA CYS A 59 -10.73 3.22 -1.56
C CYS A 59 -10.11 2.39 -2.66
N ASN A 60 -9.05 2.92 -3.26
CA ASN A 60 -8.19 2.21 -4.19
C ASN A 60 -6.73 2.38 -3.77
N LEU A 61 -6.03 1.27 -3.66
CA LEU A 61 -4.58 1.30 -3.53
C LEU A 61 -3.99 1.51 -4.93
N VAL A 62 -3.12 2.50 -5.07
CA VAL A 62 -2.45 2.81 -6.32
C VAL A 62 -0.95 2.62 -6.15
N LEU A 63 -0.35 1.87 -7.08
CA LEU A 63 1.09 1.59 -7.12
C LEU A 63 1.65 2.15 -8.42
N ALA A 64 2.77 2.83 -8.34
CA ALA A 64 3.41 3.43 -9.50
C ALA A 64 4.92 3.51 -9.31
N PHE A 65 5.62 3.75 -10.41
CA PHE A 65 7.07 3.96 -10.39
C PHE A 65 7.39 5.36 -10.89
N LYS A 66 8.29 6.06 -10.21
CA LYS A 66 8.75 7.38 -10.67
C LYS A 66 9.60 7.30 -11.92
N ASN A 67 10.34 6.20 -12.07
CA ASN A 67 11.17 5.96 -13.25
C ASN A 67 10.37 5.17 -14.28
N PHE A 68 10.21 5.76 -15.46
CA PHE A 68 9.45 5.13 -16.55
C PHE A 68 9.99 3.74 -16.91
N GLU A 69 11.30 3.56 -16.90
CA GLU A 69 11.92 2.27 -17.23
C GLU A 69 11.56 1.15 -16.25
N ASP A 70 11.02 1.47 -15.07
CA ASP A 70 10.59 0.47 -14.11
C ASP A 70 9.13 0.04 -14.30
N ASN A 71 8.40 0.66 -15.22
CA ASN A 71 6.97 0.38 -15.41
C ASN A 71 6.67 -1.07 -15.79
N PHE A 72 7.61 -1.79 -16.37
CA PHE A 72 7.41 -3.22 -16.67
C PHE A 72 7.17 -4.03 -15.40
N LEU A 73 7.65 -3.55 -14.25
CA LEU A 73 7.45 -4.23 -12.97
C LEU A 73 5.99 -4.21 -12.52
N LEU A 74 5.16 -3.29 -13.03
CA LEU A 74 3.74 -3.26 -12.71
C LEU A 74 3.04 -4.58 -13.06
N HIS A 75 3.49 -5.27 -14.10
CA HIS A 75 2.94 -6.56 -14.52
C HIS A 75 3.42 -7.73 -13.65
N LEU A 76 4.40 -7.49 -12.78
CA LEU A 76 4.98 -8.50 -11.89
C LEU A 76 4.55 -8.31 -10.44
N ILE A 77 3.71 -7.32 -10.16
CA ILE A 77 3.23 -7.05 -8.81
C ILE A 77 1.98 -7.87 -8.53
N ASN A 78 1.99 -8.59 -7.41
CA ASN A 78 0.79 -9.19 -6.82
C ASN A 78 0.54 -8.53 -5.47
N VAL A 79 -0.72 -8.37 -5.13
CA VAL A 79 -1.13 -7.75 -3.88
C VAL A 79 -2.14 -8.63 -3.17
N LYS A 80 -2.04 -8.69 -1.86
CA LYS A 80 -2.98 -9.37 -0.99
C LYS A 80 -3.52 -8.35 -0.01
N ILE A 81 -4.85 -8.21 0.04
CA ILE A 81 -5.55 -7.29 0.93
C ILE A 81 -6.20 -8.11 2.04
N ASP A 82 -5.93 -7.78 3.30
CA ASP A 82 -6.53 -8.42 4.49
C ASP A 82 -6.46 -9.97 4.47
N ASN A 83 -5.37 -10.54 3.98
CA ASN A 83 -5.18 -11.98 3.84
C ASN A 83 -6.11 -12.68 2.84
N ASP A 84 -6.72 -11.93 1.94
CA ASP A 84 -7.42 -12.50 0.79
C ASP A 84 -6.41 -13.08 -0.23
N ASP A 85 -6.92 -13.58 -1.34
CA ASP A 85 -6.07 -14.15 -2.39
C ASP A 85 -5.16 -13.10 -3.02
N TRP A 86 -4.03 -13.55 -3.54
CA TRP A 86 -3.16 -12.71 -4.35
C TRP A 86 -3.86 -12.28 -5.63
N VAL A 87 -3.82 -10.98 -5.92
CA VAL A 87 -4.41 -10.42 -7.14
C VAL A 87 -3.40 -9.54 -7.86
N TYR A 88 -3.55 -9.46 -9.19
CA TYR A 88 -2.79 -8.51 -10.00
C TYR A 88 -3.52 -7.17 -10.01
N PRO A 89 -2.79 -6.04 -9.90
CA PRO A 89 -3.42 -4.72 -10.07
C PRO A 89 -3.99 -4.55 -11.49
N ASN A 90 -5.05 -3.77 -11.61
CA ASN A 90 -5.47 -3.27 -12.90
C ASN A 90 -4.49 -2.19 -13.35
N ILE A 91 -3.87 -2.39 -14.52
CA ILE A 91 -2.92 -1.43 -15.06
C ILE A 91 -3.69 -0.35 -15.82
N ASP A 92 -3.56 0.87 -15.37
CA ASP A 92 -4.12 2.06 -15.99
C ASP A 92 -2.97 2.97 -16.39
N THR A 93 -2.59 2.92 -17.66
CA THR A 93 -1.46 3.65 -18.26
C THR A 93 -0.12 3.31 -17.59
N ASP A 94 0.23 4.01 -16.52
CA ASP A 94 1.52 3.88 -15.83
C ASP A 94 1.36 3.60 -14.33
N ARG A 95 0.19 3.10 -13.93
CA ARG A 95 -0.07 2.79 -12.53
C ARG A 95 -0.90 1.52 -12.40
N GLY A 96 -0.75 0.84 -11.28
CA GLY A 96 -1.56 -0.30 -10.92
C GLY A 96 -2.59 0.07 -9.86
N VAL A 97 -3.83 -0.34 -10.02
CA VAL A 97 -4.94 0.05 -9.14
C VAL A 97 -5.61 -1.20 -8.59
N ILE A 98 -5.87 -1.21 -7.28
CA ILE A 98 -6.56 -2.32 -6.59
C ILE A 98 -7.64 -1.74 -5.70
N GLU A 99 -8.86 -2.25 -5.86
CA GLU A 99 -9.97 -1.87 -4.98
C GLU A 99 -9.74 -2.36 -3.55
N MET A 100 -10.08 -1.52 -2.60
CA MET A 100 -10.01 -1.82 -1.18
C MET A 100 -11.35 -1.51 -0.52
N ARG A 101 -11.56 -2.05 0.67
CA ARG A 101 -12.73 -1.71 1.47
C ARG A 101 -12.62 -0.30 2.03
N ASP A 102 -13.75 0.24 2.45
CA ASP A 102 -13.78 1.52 3.15
C ASP A 102 -13.04 1.43 4.49
N LEU A 103 -12.48 2.56 4.91
CA LEU A 103 -11.79 2.66 6.20
C LEU A 103 -12.57 3.62 7.11
N SER A 104 -12.99 3.11 8.26
CA SER A 104 -13.73 3.88 9.25
C SER A 104 -12.89 5.03 9.79
N GLY A 105 -13.52 6.18 9.99
CA GLY A 105 -12.91 7.35 10.62
C GLY A 105 -13.18 7.48 12.10
N LEU A 106 -13.73 6.46 12.76
CA LEU A 106 -14.04 6.53 14.19
C LEU A 106 -12.79 6.72 15.04
N ALA A 107 -12.95 7.47 16.12
CA ALA A 107 -11.92 7.60 17.14
C ALA A 107 -11.52 6.21 17.67
N ASN A 108 -10.25 6.04 17.98
CA ASN A 108 -9.72 4.75 18.42
C ASN A 108 -8.43 4.93 19.20
N ASN A 109 -7.99 3.86 19.85
CA ASN A 109 -6.77 3.86 20.65
C ASN A 109 -5.55 3.28 19.92
N GLY A 110 -5.64 3.08 18.59
CA GLY A 110 -4.55 2.49 17.81
C GLY A 110 -4.40 0.98 17.97
N SER A 111 -5.30 0.33 18.70
CA SER A 111 -5.28 -1.12 18.90
C SER A 111 -5.73 -1.86 17.64
N LEU A 112 -5.19 -3.05 17.42
CA LEU A 112 -5.59 -3.91 16.31
C LEU A 112 -7.04 -4.38 16.42
N ALA A 113 -7.68 -4.22 17.58
CA ALA A 113 -9.11 -4.50 17.74
C ALA A 113 -9.97 -3.54 16.91
N ASN A 114 -9.44 -2.39 16.50
CA ASN A 114 -10.15 -1.41 15.66
C ASN A 114 -9.98 -1.75 14.18
N ALA A 115 -10.35 -2.96 13.80
CA ALA A 115 -10.09 -3.51 12.46
C ALA A 115 -10.76 -2.73 11.33
N GLU A 116 -11.84 -2.01 11.61
CA GLU A 116 -12.53 -1.20 10.60
C GLU A 116 -11.76 0.04 10.20
N ASN A 117 -10.81 0.47 11.02
CA ASN A 117 -10.00 1.67 10.77
C ASN A 117 -8.77 1.40 9.92
N TYR A 118 -8.39 0.15 9.69
CA TYR A 118 -7.16 -0.16 8.98
C TYR A 118 -7.33 -1.33 8.01
N CYS A 119 -6.37 -1.44 7.11
CA CYS A 119 -6.30 -2.52 6.15
C CYS A 119 -4.87 -3.01 6.06
N ASP A 120 -4.68 -4.33 6.13
CA ASP A 120 -3.37 -4.95 5.93
C ASP A 120 -3.16 -5.24 4.46
N ILE A 121 -1.98 -4.88 3.98
CA ILE A 121 -1.61 -5.03 2.59
C ILE A 121 -0.28 -5.77 2.53
N GLU A 122 -0.23 -6.83 1.74
CA GLU A 122 1.02 -7.49 1.41
C GLU A 122 1.22 -7.39 -0.10
N PHE A 123 2.40 -6.99 -0.53
CA PHE A 123 2.72 -7.01 -1.94
C PHE A 123 4.01 -7.77 -2.20
N ARG A 124 4.12 -8.32 -3.39
CA ARG A 124 5.34 -8.96 -3.88
C ARG A 124 5.55 -8.58 -5.33
N ILE A 125 6.81 -8.45 -5.70
CA ILE A 125 7.22 -8.13 -7.06
C ILE A 125 8.15 -9.24 -7.54
N GLY A 126 7.83 -9.82 -8.69
CA GLY A 126 8.62 -10.89 -9.28
C GLY A 126 7.77 -12.03 -9.81
N PRO A 127 8.40 -13.15 -10.21
CA PRO A 127 9.85 -13.29 -10.36
C PRO A 127 10.34 -12.48 -11.55
N LEU A 128 11.55 -11.95 -11.46
CA LEU A 128 12.14 -11.23 -12.59
C LEU A 128 12.46 -12.19 -13.73
N PRO A 129 12.31 -11.73 -14.98
CA PRO A 129 12.79 -12.49 -16.13
C PRO A 129 14.29 -12.79 -16.06
N ALA A 130 14.73 -13.81 -16.77
CA ALA A 130 16.15 -14.19 -16.80
C ALA A 130 17.03 -13.03 -17.26
N ASN A 131 18.21 -12.91 -16.65
CA ASN A 131 19.22 -11.91 -16.98
C ASN A 131 18.84 -10.45 -16.68
N ILE A 132 17.82 -10.23 -15.86
CA ILE A 132 17.45 -8.90 -15.41
C ILE A 132 17.80 -8.75 -13.94
N LYS A 133 18.35 -7.59 -13.61
CA LYS A 133 18.62 -7.16 -12.25
C LYS A 133 17.91 -5.84 -12.02
N CYS A 134 17.13 -5.74 -10.95
CA CYS A 134 16.41 -4.52 -10.61
C CYS A 134 16.78 -4.01 -9.23
N GLU A 135 16.79 -2.70 -9.10
CA GLU A 135 16.80 -2.03 -7.81
C GLU A 135 15.43 -1.41 -7.57
N LEU A 136 14.82 -1.70 -6.44
CA LEU A 136 13.51 -1.16 -6.12
C LEU A 136 13.69 0.20 -5.42
N LYS A 137 13.84 1.26 -6.20
CA LYS A 137 14.08 2.60 -5.68
C LYS A 137 13.03 3.63 -6.07
N SER A 138 12.21 3.33 -7.06
CA SER A 138 11.28 4.32 -7.59
C SER A 138 9.82 3.98 -7.29
N LEU A 139 9.54 2.86 -6.65
CA LEU A 139 8.17 2.50 -6.28
C LEU A 139 7.61 3.48 -5.27
N TYR A 140 6.40 3.95 -5.54
CA TYR A 140 5.60 4.68 -4.56
C TYR A 140 4.17 4.19 -4.65
N PHE A 141 3.40 4.46 -3.60
CA PHE A 141 1.99 4.09 -3.59
C PHE A 141 1.22 5.09 -2.75
N TYR A 142 -0.08 5.13 -2.98
CA TYR A 142 -0.98 6.02 -2.26
C TYR A 142 -2.39 5.45 -2.28
N LEU A 143 -3.25 6.06 -1.47
CA LEU A 143 -4.66 5.69 -1.40
C LEU A 143 -5.48 6.76 -2.11
N GLU A 144 -6.24 6.35 -3.12
CA GLU A 144 -7.30 7.19 -3.67
C GLU A 144 -8.60 6.88 -2.92
N TYR A 145 -9.32 7.88 -2.50
CA TYR A 145 -10.55 7.66 -1.75
C TYR A 145 -11.49 8.85 -1.89
N GLY A 146 -12.78 8.56 -1.69
CA GLY A 146 -13.77 9.58 -1.49
C GLY A 146 -13.95 9.85 0.00
N ARG A 147 -14.68 10.89 0.31
CA ARG A 147 -15.00 11.30 1.67
C ARG A 147 -16.48 11.23 1.88
N GLN A 148 -16.90 10.54 2.92
CA GLN A 148 -18.31 10.53 3.32
C GLN A 148 -18.68 11.92 3.87
N GLN A 149 -19.74 12.46 3.35
CA GLN A 149 -20.23 13.78 3.76
C GLN A 149 -21.33 13.65 4.81
#